data_c5183fdf2469c10f3aebba84007232fb
#
_entry.id   c5183fdf2469c10f3aebba84007232fb
#
_cell.length_a   1.000
_cell.length_b   1.000
_cell.length_c   1.000
_cell.angle_alpha   90.00
_cell.angle_beta   90.00
_cell.angle_gamma   90.00
#
_symmetry.space_group_name_H-M   'P 1'
#
loop_
_entity.id
_entity.type
_entity.pdbx_description
1 polymer ?
#
loop_
_entity_poly.entity_id
_entity_poly.type
_entity_poly.pdbx_seq_one_letter_code
_entity_poly.pdbx_strand_id
1 'polypeptide(L)'
;MAQSPNATEMPPVEVIVSEVVASLTFVAHAYLEPPAAASGESVPADLEAADIALDIAGRAFERIQPRLQPEERSALARSLTDLRLAYVKKRGL
;
A
#
# COMPACT_ATOMS: atom_id res chain seq x y z
N MET A 1 -13.75 23.64 -26.06
CA MET A 1 -13.62 23.09 -25.65
C MET A 1 -12.97 22.76 -25.25
N ALA A 2 -13.08 22.95 -24.89
CA ALA A 2 -12.15 22.53 -24.42
C ALA A 2 -12.15 21.27 -24.13
N GLN A 3 -11.42 20.66 -24.61
CA GLN A 3 -11.35 19.40 -24.25
C GLN A 3 -10.99 19.24 -22.85
N SER A 4 -11.46 18.22 -22.24
CA SER A 4 -11.07 17.91 -20.91
C SER A 4 -9.59 17.63 -20.87
N PRO A 5 -8.86 18.22 -19.95
CA PRO A 5 -7.44 17.90 -19.83
C PRO A 5 -7.20 16.41 -19.68
N ASN A 6 -8.11 15.71 -19.02
CA ASN A 6 -7.93 14.29 -18.80
C ASN A 6 -8.09 13.46 -20.05
N ALA A 7 -8.65 14.03 -21.11
CA ALA A 7 -8.80 13.29 -22.34
C ALA A 7 -7.49 13.10 -23.05
N THR A 8 -6.55 14.05 -22.86
CA THR A 8 -5.29 14.00 -23.58
C THR A 8 -4.09 14.04 -22.68
N GLU A 9 -4.27 14.33 -21.40
CA GLU A 9 -3.17 14.45 -20.49
C GLU A 9 -3.10 13.25 -19.57
N MET A 10 -1.90 12.81 -19.32
CA MET A 10 -1.69 11.75 -18.37
C MET A 10 -1.82 12.30 -16.96
N PRO A 11 -2.38 11.53 -16.02
CA PRO A 11 -2.36 11.94 -14.62
C PRO A 11 -0.92 12.07 -14.14
N PRO A 12 -0.67 12.91 -13.15
CA PRO A 12 0.67 12.99 -12.57
C PRO A 12 1.10 11.63 -12.02
N VAL A 13 2.38 11.33 -12.15
CA VAL A 13 2.89 10.04 -11.72
C VAL A 13 2.68 9.84 -10.23
N GLU A 14 2.73 10.90 -9.44
CA GLU A 14 2.55 10.76 -8.00
C GLU A 14 1.14 10.30 -7.64
N VAL A 15 0.14 10.66 -8.45
CA VAL A 15 -1.22 10.18 -8.23
C VAL A 15 -1.30 8.68 -8.49
N ILE A 16 -0.73 8.25 -9.61
CA ILE A 16 -0.77 6.85 -9.99
C ILE A 16 -0.01 5.99 -8.98
N VAL A 17 1.20 6.41 -8.62
CA VAL A 17 2.01 5.61 -7.72
C VAL A 17 1.43 5.62 -6.30
N SER A 18 0.83 6.74 -5.86
CA SER A 18 0.17 6.76 -4.56
C SER A 18 -0.94 5.74 -4.49
N GLU A 19 -1.69 5.58 -5.58
CA GLU A 19 -2.74 4.58 -5.62
C GLU A 19 -2.18 3.16 -5.56
N VAL A 20 -1.04 2.95 -6.22
CA VAL A 20 -0.37 1.65 -6.15
C VAL A 20 0.10 1.37 -4.73
N VAL A 21 0.71 2.37 -4.07
CA VAL A 21 1.14 2.21 -2.68
C VAL A 21 -0.05 1.89 -1.79
N ALA A 22 -1.15 2.62 -1.95
CA ALA A 22 -2.34 2.37 -1.15
C ALA A 22 -2.89 0.96 -1.37
N SER A 23 -2.93 0.52 -2.62
CA SER A 23 -3.40 -0.83 -2.93
C SER A 23 -2.50 -1.89 -2.32
N LEU A 24 -1.19 -1.70 -2.41
CA LEU A 24 -0.25 -2.66 -1.86
C LEU A 24 -0.31 -2.70 -0.34
N THR A 25 -0.51 -1.56 0.33
CA THR A 25 -0.67 -1.58 1.78
C THR A 25 -1.96 -2.29 2.17
N PHE A 26 -3.02 -2.10 1.39
CA PHE A 26 -4.27 -2.77 1.65
C PHE A 26 -4.11 -4.29 1.54
N VAL A 27 -3.48 -4.79 0.45
CA VAL A 27 -3.32 -6.23 0.30
C VAL A 27 -2.29 -6.78 1.29
N ALA A 28 -1.28 -6.01 1.66
CA ALA A 28 -0.34 -6.46 2.68
C ALA A 28 -1.07 -6.71 4.00
N HIS A 29 -1.97 -5.79 4.36
CA HIS A 29 -2.76 -5.97 5.56
C HIS A 29 -3.62 -7.24 5.46
N ALA A 30 -4.23 -7.47 4.31
CA ALA A 30 -5.06 -8.65 4.11
C ALA A 30 -4.25 -9.94 4.20
N TYR A 31 -3.00 -9.93 3.71
CA TYR A 31 -2.15 -11.11 3.85
C TYR A 31 -1.76 -11.36 5.31
N LEU A 32 -1.58 -10.30 6.09
CA LEU A 32 -1.23 -10.45 7.50
C LEU A 32 -2.42 -10.86 8.36
N GLU A 33 -3.59 -10.29 8.04
CA GLU A 33 -4.81 -10.54 8.78
C GLU A 33 -5.90 -10.94 7.80
N PRO A 34 -5.83 -12.16 7.24
CA PRO A 34 -6.80 -12.53 6.21
C PRO A 34 -8.20 -12.62 6.80
N PRO A 35 -9.22 -12.26 6.01
CA PRO A 35 -10.59 -12.47 6.46
C PRO A 35 -10.86 -13.95 6.60
N ALA A 36 -11.80 -14.30 7.47
CA ALA A 36 -12.17 -15.69 7.65
C ALA A 36 -12.74 -16.25 6.36
N ALA A 37 -12.54 -17.56 6.14
CA ALA A 37 -13.12 -18.23 5.00
C ALA A 37 -14.64 -18.24 5.11
N ALA A 38 -15.31 -18.50 3.99
CA ALA A 38 -16.77 -18.55 3.97
C ALA A 38 -17.31 -19.55 4.98
N SER A 39 -16.55 -20.61 5.28
CA SER A 39 -16.94 -21.60 6.27
C SER A 39 -16.78 -21.10 7.71
N GLY A 40 -16.19 -19.93 7.90
CA GLY A 40 -15.89 -19.40 9.23
C GLY A 40 -14.53 -19.80 9.76
N GLU A 41 -13.79 -20.60 9.02
CA GLU A 41 -12.48 -21.04 9.47
C GLU A 41 -11.45 -19.93 9.30
N SER A 42 -10.46 -19.88 10.21
CA SER A 42 -9.36 -18.95 10.07
C SER A 42 -8.50 -19.28 8.87
N VAL A 43 -8.00 -18.27 8.22
CA VAL A 43 -7.07 -18.41 7.10
C VAL A 43 -5.70 -18.01 7.63
N PRO A 44 -4.66 -18.81 7.41
CA PRO A 44 -3.33 -18.45 7.90
C PRO A 44 -2.79 -17.25 7.17
N ALA A 45 -1.97 -16.46 7.86
CA ALA A 45 -1.30 -15.33 7.26
C ALA A 45 -0.31 -15.81 6.21
N ASP A 46 -0.17 -15.00 5.14
CA ASP A 46 0.82 -15.27 4.11
C ASP A 46 1.93 -14.23 4.28
N LEU A 47 2.93 -14.58 5.07
CA LEU A 47 3.99 -13.65 5.41
C LEU A 47 4.86 -13.29 4.23
N GLU A 48 5.10 -14.24 3.34
CA GLU A 48 5.91 -13.94 2.16
C GLU A 48 5.20 -12.95 1.25
N ALA A 49 3.92 -13.15 1.01
CA ALA A 49 3.15 -12.23 0.18
C ALA A 49 3.10 -10.84 0.81
N ALA A 50 2.92 -10.78 2.13
CA ALA A 50 2.91 -9.50 2.83
C ALA A 50 4.25 -8.79 2.71
N ASP A 51 5.35 -9.54 2.82
CA ASP A 51 6.68 -8.97 2.70
C ASP A 51 6.89 -8.37 1.31
N ILE A 52 6.50 -9.09 0.28
CA ILE A 52 6.63 -8.61 -1.10
C ILE A 52 5.84 -7.32 -1.27
N ALA A 53 4.59 -7.31 -0.83
CA ALA A 53 3.75 -6.12 -1.00
C ALA A 53 4.32 -4.93 -0.23
N LEU A 54 4.81 -5.15 0.99
CA LEU A 54 5.39 -4.08 1.78
C LEU A 54 6.69 -3.56 1.18
N ASP A 55 7.53 -4.45 0.68
CA ASP A 55 8.79 -4.04 0.07
C ASP A 55 8.54 -3.17 -1.15
N ILE A 56 7.64 -3.58 -2.02
CA ILE A 56 7.36 -2.81 -3.23
C ILE A 56 6.69 -1.49 -2.88
N ALA A 57 5.75 -1.51 -1.94
CA ALA A 57 5.09 -0.27 -1.52
C ALA A 57 6.09 0.72 -0.94
N GLY A 58 7.03 0.23 -0.13
CA GLY A 58 8.03 1.10 0.48
C GLY A 58 8.95 1.73 -0.55
N ARG A 59 9.41 0.93 -1.52
CA ARG A 59 10.28 1.45 -2.58
C ARG A 59 9.55 2.46 -3.45
N ALA A 60 8.29 2.16 -3.77
CA ALA A 60 7.50 3.09 -4.56
C ALA A 60 7.29 4.40 -3.81
N PHE A 61 6.97 4.31 -2.52
CA PHE A 61 6.79 5.50 -1.71
C PHE A 61 8.06 6.35 -1.68
N GLU A 62 9.21 5.72 -1.48
CA GLU A 62 10.48 6.45 -1.43
C GLU A 62 10.75 7.22 -2.71
N ARG A 63 10.38 6.63 -3.84
CA ARG A 63 10.65 7.29 -5.12
C ARG A 63 9.76 8.49 -5.34
N ILE A 64 8.51 8.47 -4.86
CA ILE A 64 7.59 9.55 -5.17
C ILE A 64 7.39 10.53 -4.03
N GLN A 65 7.88 10.23 -2.81
CA GLN A 65 7.56 11.07 -1.67
C GLN A 65 7.95 12.55 -1.85
N PRO A 66 9.04 12.90 -2.55
CA PRO A 66 9.34 14.33 -2.73
C PRO A 66 8.30 15.07 -3.55
N ARG A 67 7.46 14.37 -4.28
CA ARG A 67 6.43 14.99 -5.11
C ARG A 67 5.08 15.03 -4.42
N LEU A 68 4.98 14.48 -3.20
CA LEU A 68 3.71 14.41 -2.49
C LEU A 68 3.51 15.64 -1.62
N GLN A 69 2.24 16.00 -1.41
CA GLN A 69 1.91 17.01 -0.43
C GLN A 69 2.24 16.49 0.96
N PRO A 70 2.57 17.37 1.91
CA PRO A 70 3.00 16.92 3.24
C PRO A 70 1.99 16.01 3.93
N GLU A 71 0.70 16.30 3.82
CA GLU A 71 -0.32 15.49 4.47
C GLU A 71 -0.38 14.10 3.88
N GLU A 72 -0.28 14.02 2.57
CA GLU A 72 -0.33 12.73 1.88
C GLU A 72 0.91 11.92 2.20
N ARG A 73 2.06 12.58 2.20
CA ARG A 73 3.32 11.92 2.54
C ARG A 73 3.27 11.32 3.95
N SER A 74 2.75 12.10 4.91
CA SER A 74 2.65 11.65 6.28
C SER A 74 1.69 10.47 6.42
N ALA A 75 0.56 10.53 5.73
CA ALA A 75 -0.43 9.46 5.80
C ALA A 75 0.12 8.15 5.27
N LEU A 76 0.79 8.20 4.12
CA LEU A 76 1.36 6.99 3.53
C LEU A 76 2.51 6.44 4.37
N ALA A 77 3.35 7.33 4.89
CA ALA A 77 4.44 6.91 5.74
C ALA A 77 3.93 6.20 6.99
N ARG A 78 2.86 6.73 7.58
CA ARG A 78 2.28 6.11 8.76
C ARG A 78 1.71 4.73 8.44
N SER A 79 0.99 4.61 7.33
CA SER A 79 0.44 3.32 6.92
C SER A 79 1.54 2.27 6.75
N LEU A 80 2.64 2.67 6.10
CA LEU A 80 3.75 1.75 5.88
C LEU A 80 4.40 1.34 7.19
N THR A 81 4.61 2.30 8.10
CA THR A 81 5.21 2.02 9.40
C THR A 81 4.33 1.06 10.19
N ASP A 82 3.03 1.32 10.24
CA ASP A 82 2.10 0.48 10.98
C ASP A 82 2.10 -0.95 10.44
N LEU A 83 2.13 -1.09 9.12
CA LEU A 83 2.14 -2.43 8.53
C LEU A 83 3.45 -3.16 8.75
N ARG A 84 4.57 -2.43 8.72
CA ARG A 84 5.86 -3.05 9.03
C ARG A 84 5.91 -3.57 10.45
N LEU A 85 5.35 -2.80 11.38
CA LEU A 85 5.26 -3.26 12.76
C LEU A 85 4.36 -4.48 12.89
N ALA A 86 3.23 -4.46 12.19
CA ALA A 86 2.31 -5.61 12.21
C ALA A 86 2.99 -6.84 11.63
N TYR A 87 3.76 -6.66 10.56
CA TYR A 87 4.48 -7.77 9.95
C TYR A 87 5.49 -8.38 10.92
N VAL A 88 6.27 -7.53 11.59
CA VAL A 88 7.27 -8.01 12.55
C VAL A 88 6.60 -8.79 13.69
N LYS A 89 5.49 -8.28 14.19
CA LYS A 89 4.75 -8.97 15.25
C LYS A 89 4.23 -10.31 14.78
N LYS A 90 3.74 -10.38 13.55
CA LYS A 90 3.18 -11.62 13.03
C LYS A 90 4.26 -12.66 12.81
N ARG A 91 5.47 -12.21 12.49
CA ARG A 91 6.59 -13.13 12.35
C ARG A 91 7.01 -13.76 13.69
N GLY A 92 6.59 -13.18 14.80
CA GLY A 92 6.93 -13.71 16.09
C GLY A 92 8.28 -13.25 16.61
N LEU A 93 8.74 -12.13 16.11
CA LEU A 93 10.01 -11.56 16.55
C LEU A 93 9.82 -10.56 17.67
#